data_72ab51e63a6f4374365c7804d4d9de10
#
_entry.id   72ab51e63a6f4374365c7804d4d9de10
#
_cell.length_a   1.000
_cell.length_b   1.000
_cell.length_c   1.000
_cell.angle_alpha   90.00
_cell.angle_beta   90.00
_cell.angle_gamma   90.00
#
_symmetry.space_group_name_H-M   'P 1'
#
loop_
_entity.id
_entity.type
_entity.pdbx_description
1 polymer ?
#
loop_
_entity_poly.entity_id
_entity_poly.type
_entity_poly.pdbx_seq_one_letter_code
_entity_poly.pdbx_strand_id
1 'polypeptide(L)'
;MNTSRYYQYIFPGTIAFSVVLMLIGLSMGYPEQLLSGLWKIVTMQDLLITDYIHIAGPAAAFVNAGLVTIISILIIKLAKDPFNGFTIVEMGLMAGFSLFGKNVFNIWPIILGTWLYARYQKEPFSKYASVALLATALAPLVSYMALGSVHASLPLGVFTGILVGFLLPSLSAYTYKIQNGMNLYNMGFACGLFAMMVVPILTAFGDKPDSVLYWSTGLNFELSLACGALCVVFILIGTFGCGDPTWAVWAGYRRLLSTTGRAPNDYLRMFGAGPVMVNIGINGLIGIAYVLLVGGDLNGPTLGGIFTIMGFSAFGKHPRNIIPVMFGVWLGAYGMHYEPNYPALQLAGLFGTTLAPVAGHFGPVCGILAGFIHSALVLQTGGPVAGLNLYNNGFSGGLIAIVLYPTLTAIIRHRRPKLRDADYYDLFEADQPINMSNWHTHRPTPEEKAAEAAGRMTDDLPEREGFQRMQKNEKKENG
;
A
#
# COMPACT_ATOMS: atom_id res chain seq x y z
N MET A 1 13.83 6.80 23.27
CA MET A 1 13.17 7.87 22.51
C MET A 1 11.67 7.87 22.79
N ASN A 2 11.07 9.03 23.03
CA ASN A 2 9.64 9.08 23.35
C ASN A 2 8.81 9.10 22.04
N THR A 3 8.55 7.92 21.48
CA THR A 3 7.86 7.72 20.20
C THR A 3 6.43 8.28 20.18
N SER A 4 5.80 8.42 21.36
CA SER A 4 4.45 8.98 21.47
C SER A 4 4.37 10.43 20.99
N ARG A 5 5.49 11.17 21.04
CA ARG A 5 5.56 12.57 20.62
C ARG A 5 5.32 12.76 19.11
N TYR A 6 5.72 11.82 18.28
CA TYR A 6 5.59 11.94 16.81
C TYR A 6 4.20 11.61 16.30
N TYR A 7 3.51 10.67 16.93
CA TYR A 7 2.18 10.25 16.48
C TYR A 7 1.12 11.35 16.56
N GLN A 8 1.27 12.30 17.49
CA GLN A 8 0.35 13.45 17.61
C GLN A 8 0.36 14.36 16.36
N TYR A 9 1.45 14.35 15.57
CA TYR A 9 1.58 15.17 14.36
C TYR A 9 1.04 14.50 13.10
N ILE A 10 0.70 13.20 13.13
CA ILE A 10 0.16 12.49 11.96
C ILE A 10 -1.16 13.10 11.54
N PHE A 11 -2.07 13.35 12.47
CA PHE A 11 -3.38 13.93 12.15
C PHE A 11 -3.26 15.34 11.53
N PRO A 12 -2.66 16.34 12.19
CA PRO A 12 -2.53 17.66 11.59
C PRO A 12 -1.65 17.67 10.35
N GLY A 13 -0.63 16.83 10.27
CA GLY A 13 0.22 16.68 9.08
C GLY A 13 -0.55 16.13 7.88
N THR A 14 -1.44 15.16 8.09
CA THR A 14 -2.32 14.64 7.04
C THR A 14 -3.32 15.69 6.55
N ILE A 15 -3.91 16.46 7.46
CA ILE A 15 -4.81 17.56 7.09
C ILE A 15 -4.05 18.60 6.26
N ALA A 16 -2.85 19.01 6.70
CA ALA A 16 -2.02 19.95 5.96
C ALA A 16 -1.65 19.42 4.55
N PHE A 17 -1.22 18.15 4.46
CA PHE A 17 -0.95 17.48 3.19
C PHE A 17 -2.17 17.48 2.26
N SER A 18 -3.34 17.16 2.77
CA SER A 18 -4.59 17.14 2.00
C SER A 18 -4.96 18.54 1.47
N VAL A 19 -4.81 19.57 2.30
CA VAL A 19 -5.03 20.96 1.89
C VAL A 19 -4.03 21.38 0.81
N VAL A 20 -2.76 21.02 0.96
CA VAL A 20 -1.73 21.28 -0.08
C VAL A 20 -2.09 20.60 -1.40
N LEU A 21 -2.55 19.35 -1.38
CA LEU A 21 -3.02 18.67 -2.60
C LEU A 21 -4.18 19.45 -3.27
N MET A 22 -5.16 19.89 -2.49
CA MET A 22 -6.28 20.69 -3.04
C MET A 22 -5.78 22.00 -3.65
N LEU A 23 -4.86 22.70 -2.99
CA LEU A 23 -4.28 23.95 -3.49
C LEU A 23 -3.49 23.71 -4.78
N ILE A 24 -2.73 22.64 -4.89
CA ILE A 24 -2.04 22.24 -6.14
C ILE A 24 -3.05 22.08 -7.27
N GLY A 25 -4.12 21.31 -7.05
CA GLY A 25 -5.14 21.09 -8.05
C GLY A 25 -5.83 22.38 -8.49
N LEU A 26 -6.19 23.24 -7.54
CA LEU A 26 -6.83 24.54 -7.81
C LEU A 26 -5.91 25.51 -8.55
N SER A 27 -4.59 25.42 -8.36
CA SER A 27 -3.62 26.25 -9.08
C SER A 27 -3.40 25.82 -10.53
N MET A 28 -3.70 24.55 -10.86
CA MET A 28 -3.50 23.96 -12.19
C MET A 28 -4.79 23.88 -13.02
N GLY A 29 -5.94 24.02 -12.39
CA GLY A 29 -7.25 23.85 -13.02
C GLY A 29 -8.08 25.13 -12.98
N TYR A 30 -9.26 25.06 -13.60
CA TYR A 30 -10.24 26.14 -13.61
C TYR A 30 -11.25 25.98 -12.46
N PRO A 31 -11.26 26.87 -11.44
CA PRO A 31 -12.13 26.74 -10.28
C PRO A 31 -13.63 26.71 -10.63
N GLU A 32 -14.05 27.37 -11.69
CA GLU A 32 -15.44 27.37 -12.18
C GLU A 32 -15.90 25.98 -12.65
N GLN A 33 -15.00 25.11 -13.04
CA GLN A 33 -15.29 23.73 -13.45
C GLN A 33 -15.22 22.72 -12.30
N LEU A 34 -14.88 23.16 -11.08
CA LEU A 34 -14.65 22.27 -9.93
C LEU A 34 -15.88 21.40 -9.61
N LEU A 35 -17.05 22.02 -9.46
CA LEU A 35 -18.27 21.27 -9.09
C LEU A 35 -18.71 20.31 -10.20
N SER A 36 -18.65 20.74 -11.46
CA SER A 36 -18.97 19.87 -12.60
C SER A 36 -17.96 18.72 -12.73
N GLY A 37 -16.67 18.97 -12.47
CA GLY A 37 -15.63 17.95 -12.44
C GLY A 37 -15.83 16.94 -11.31
N LEU A 38 -16.14 17.40 -10.10
CA LEU A 38 -16.46 16.51 -8.99
C LEU A 38 -17.70 15.66 -9.29
N TRP A 39 -18.72 16.23 -9.93
CA TRP A 39 -19.88 15.48 -10.37
C TRP A 39 -19.53 14.39 -11.37
N LYS A 40 -18.66 14.68 -12.36
CA LYS A 40 -18.16 13.68 -13.31
C LYS A 40 -17.44 12.54 -12.60
N ILE A 41 -16.59 12.84 -11.61
CA ILE A 41 -15.88 11.84 -10.83
C ILE A 41 -16.86 10.89 -10.13
N VAL A 42 -17.89 11.41 -9.44
CA VAL A 42 -18.80 10.56 -8.64
C VAL A 42 -19.82 9.80 -9.49
N THR A 43 -20.01 10.20 -10.76
CA THR A 43 -20.91 9.53 -11.72
C THR A 43 -20.17 8.62 -12.70
N MET A 44 -18.85 8.40 -12.50
CA MET A 44 -18.04 7.52 -13.34
C MET A 44 -18.11 6.07 -12.85
N GLN A 45 -17.96 5.11 -13.78
CA GLN A 45 -17.94 3.67 -13.46
C GLN A 45 -16.65 3.23 -12.74
N ASP A 46 -15.60 4.02 -12.82
CA ASP A 46 -14.31 3.87 -12.12
C ASP A 46 -13.53 2.59 -12.44
N LEU A 47 -13.84 1.87 -13.51
CA LEU A 47 -13.04 0.71 -13.92
C LEU A 47 -11.60 1.11 -14.23
N LEU A 48 -10.66 0.25 -13.92
CA LEU A 48 -9.22 0.51 -14.08
C LEU A 48 -8.86 0.51 -15.57
N ILE A 49 -8.23 1.55 -16.07
CA ILE A 49 -7.60 2.72 -15.43
C ILE A 49 -8.43 3.96 -15.74
N THR A 50 -9.04 4.60 -14.73
CA THR A 50 -9.83 5.82 -14.90
C THR A 50 -9.10 7.02 -14.28
N ASP A 51 -8.29 7.73 -15.07
CA ASP A 51 -7.59 8.94 -14.64
C ASP A 51 -8.56 10.12 -14.44
N TYR A 52 -8.72 10.57 -13.21
CA TYR A 52 -9.61 11.67 -12.87
C TYR A 52 -9.12 13.05 -13.38
N ILE A 53 -7.79 13.20 -13.59
CA ILE A 53 -7.26 14.40 -14.26
C ILE A 53 -7.76 14.45 -15.71
N HIS A 54 -7.79 13.30 -16.40
CA HIS A 54 -8.29 13.20 -17.77
C HIS A 54 -9.78 13.53 -17.88
N ILE A 55 -10.61 12.96 -17.01
CA ILE A 55 -12.07 13.07 -17.11
C ILE A 55 -12.66 14.35 -16.50
N ALA A 56 -11.99 14.92 -15.48
CA ALA A 56 -12.55 15.99 -14.68
C ALA A 56 -11.61 17.20 -14.47
N GLY A 57 -10.38 17.11 -14.96
CA GLY A 57 -9.34 18.13 -14.80
C GLY A 57 -8.62 18.06 -13.44
N PRO A 58 -7.46 18.73 -13.34
CA PRO A 58 -6.61 18.69 -12.15
C PRO A 58 -7.31 19.21 -10.89
N ALA A 59 -8.08 20.31 -10.99
CA ALA A 59 -8.78 20.89 -9.84
C ALA A 59 -9.69 19.87 -9.14
N ALA A 60 -10.57 19.23 -9.90
CA ALA A 60 -11.52 18.25 -9.34
C ALA A 60 -10.82 16.99 -8.83
N ALA A 61 -9.82 16.47 -9.57
CA ALA A 61 -9.07 15.27 -9.20
C ALA A 61 -8.33 15.44 -7.85
N PHE A 62 -7.58 16.53 -7.70
CA PHE A 62 -6.83 16.80 -6.48
C PHE A 62 -7.73 17.20 -5.28
N VAL A 63 -8.84 17.91 -5.54
CA VAL A 63 -9.81 18.19 -4.48
C VAL A 63 -10.48 16.91 -4.01
N ASN A 64 -10.89 16.01 -4.90
CA ASN A 64 -11.38 14.69 -4.52
C ASN A 64 -10.34 13.92 -3.68
N ALA A 65 -9.07 13.89 -4.11
CA ALA A 65 -8.00 13.23 -3.39
C ALA A 65 -7.80 13.81 -1.98
N GLY A 66 -7.79 15.13 -1.84
CA GLY A 66 -7.71 15.79 -0.55
C GLY A 66 -8.91 15.48 0.37
N LEU A 67 -10.14 15.55 -0.16
CA LEU A 67 -11.36 15.26 0.60
C LEU A 67 -11.38 13.80 1.09
N VAL A 68 -11.10 12.84 0.22
CA VAL A 68 -11.06 11.42 0.60
C VAL A 68 -9.98 11.17 1.65
N THR A 69 -8.83 11.83 1.56
CA THR A 69 -7.77 11.70 2.56
C THR A 69 -8.18 12.28 3.91
N ILE A 70 -8.86 13.44 3.93
CA ILE A 70 -9.42 14.03 5.16
C ILE A 70 -10.46 13.10 5.77
N ILE A 71 -11.39 12.58 4.98
CA ILE A 71 -12.39 11.62 5.43
C ILE A 71 -11.70 10.40 6.07
N SER A 72 -10.67 9.89 5.43
CA SER A 72 -9.94 8.71 5.90
C SER A 72 -9.26 8.91 7.25
N ILE A 73 -8.54 10.01 7.45
CA ILE A 73 -7.89 10.28 8.73
C ILE A 73 -8.91 10.59 9.83
N LEU A 74 -10.06 11.17 9.48
CA LEU A 74 -11.15 11.36 10.41
C LEU A 74 -11.77 10.02 10.85
N ILE A 75 -11.93 9.05 9.94
CA ILE A 75 -12.42 7.71 10.27
C ILE A 75 -11.47 7.02 11.24
N ILE A 76 -10.15 7.02 11.00
CA ILE A 76 -9.15 6.46 11.92
C ILE A 76 -9.25 7.11 13.30
N LYS A 77 -9.33 8.46 13.36
CA LYS A 77 -9.46 9.21 14.61
C LYS A 77 -10.76 8.89 15.35
N LEU A 78 -11.90 8.86 14.66
CA LEU A 78 -13.22 8.57 15.25
C LEU A 78 -13.32 7.10 15.69
N ALA A 79 -12.71 6.19 14.96
CA ALA A 79 -12.59 4.79 15.36
C ALA A 79 -11.72 4.60 16.60
N LYS A 80 -10.96 5.62 17.00
CA LYS A 80 -9.95 5.56 18.09
C LYS A 80 -8.85 4.54 17.80
N ASP A 81 -8.52 4.35 16.51
CA ASP A 81 -7.37 3.56 16.10
C ASP A 81 -6.09 4.38 16.37
N PRO A 82 -5.11 3.84 17.09
CA PRO A 82 -3.89 4.57 17.40
C PRO A 82 -3.07 4.89 16.15
N PHE A 83 -2.68 6.15 15.96
CA PHE A 83 -1.82 6.55 14.85
C PHE A 83 -0.44 5.91 14.94
N ASN A 84 0.08 5.48 13.79
CA ASN A 84 1.38 4.80 13.66
C ASN A 84 1.96 4.99 12.25
N GLY A 85 3.10 4.37 11.94
CA GLY A 85 3.71 4.44 10.60
C GLY A 85 2.79 3.89 9.51
N PHE A 86 1.94 2.92 9.82
CA PHE A 86 0.98 2.38 8.86
C PHE A 86 -0.15 3.37 8.53
N THR A 87 -0.52 4.26 9.45
CA THR A 87 -1.47 5.36 9.15
C THR A 87 -0.95 6.26 8.03
N ILE A 88 0.37 6.50 7.96
CA ILE A 88 0.98 7.25 6.84
C ILE A 88 0.83 6.49 5.52
N VAL A 89 0.96 5.15 5.55
CA VAL A 89 0.69 4.30 4.38
C VAL A 89 -0.75 4.47 3.89
N GLU A 90 -1.70 4.36 4.80
CA GLU A 90 -3.13 4.50 4.49
C GLU A 90 -3.42 5.85 3.85
N MET A 91 -2.88 6.92 4.40
CA MET A 91 -3.10 8.27 3.85
C MET A 91 -2.48 8.43 2.46
N GLY A 92 -1.28 7.88 2.23
CA GLY A 92 -0.67 7.85 0.89
C GLY A 92 -1.49 7.07 -0.12
N LEU A 93 -2.05 5.91 0.29
CA LEU A 93 -2.95 5.10 -0.55
C LEU A 93 -4.28 5.81 -0.82
N MET A 94 -4.90 6.40 0.21
CA MET A 94 -6.18 7.10 0.02
C MET A 94 -6.01 8.33 -0.86
N ALA A 95 -4.97 9.13 -0.68
CA ALA A 95 -4.66 10.27 -1.55
C ALA A 95 -4.37 9.82 -2.99
N GLY A 96 -3.51 8.81 -3.15
CA GLY A 96 -3.07 8.35 -4.46
C GLY A 96 -4.19 7.75 -5.29
N PHE A 97 -4.93 6.79 -4.74
CA PHE A 97 -6.00 6.12 -5.47
C PHE A 97 -7.28 6.95 -5.62
N SER A 98 -7.36 8.09 -4.94
CA SER A 98 -8.42 9.06 -5.17
C SER A 98 -8.14 10.03 -6.33
N LEU A 99 -7.00 9.87 -6.98
CA LEU A 99 -6.73 10.47 -8.29
C LEU A 99 -7.23 9.60 -9.45
N PHE A 100 -7.59 8.31 -9.16
CA PHE A 100 -8.09 7.38 -10.18
C PHE A 100 -8.84 6.19 -9.55
N GLY A 101 -10.12 6.29 -9.33
CA GLY A 101 -10.99 5.17 -8.95
C GLY A 101 -11.61 5.23 -7.56
N LYS A 102 -11.09 5.99 -6.59
CA LYS A 102 -11.77 6.25 -5.31
C LYS A 102 -12.34 7.66 -5.30
N ASN A 103 -13.58 7.79 -4.86
CA ASN A 103 -14.20 9.09 -4.70
C ASN A 103 -14.99 9.18 -3.39
N VAL A 104 -15.49 10.39 -3.08
CA VAL A 104 -16.19 10.68 -1.84
C VAL A 104 -17.47 9.87 -1.63
N PHE A 105 -17.99 9.15 -2.63
CA PHE A 105 -19.20 8.35 -2.55
C PHE A 105 -18.93 6.85 -2.52
N ASN A 106 -18.07 6.33 -3.41
CA ASN A 106 -17.92 4.88 -3.61
C ASN A 106 -17.20 4.15 -2.46
N ILE A 107 -16.52 4.88 -1.57
CA ILE A 107 -15.84 4.31 -0.41
C ILE A 107 -16.79 3.90 0.73
N TRP A 108 -17.90 4.61 0.92
CA TRP A 108 -18.76 4.46 2.11
C TRP A 108 -19.42 3.10 2.26
N PRO A 109 -19.99 2.48 1.21
CA PRO A 109 -20.61 1.17 1.35
C PRO A 109 -19.65 0.11 1.86
N ILE A 110 -18.38 0.14 1.39
CA ILE A 110 -17.34 -0.80 1.82
C ILE A 110 -16.97 -0.55 3.29
N ILE A 111 -16.79 0.71 3.69
CA ILE A 111 -16.49 1.08 5.09
C ILE A 111 -17.63 0.63 6.01
N LEU A 112 -18.88 0.85 5.60
CA LEU A 112 -20.07 0.39 6.34
C LEU A 112 -20.09 -1.13 6.47
N GLY A 113 -19.77 -1.88 5.40
CA GLY A 113 -19.69 -3.34 5.43
C GLY A 113 -18.65 -3.84 6.44
N THR A 114 -17.47 -3.22 6.47
CA THR A 114 -16.44 -3.57 7.46
C THR A 114 -16.84 -3.19 8.89
N TRP A 115 -17.55 -2.09 9.07
CA TRP A 115 -18.13 -1.74 10.37
C TRP A 115 -19.16 -2.77 10.84
N LEU A 116 -20.04 -3.24 9.95
CA LEU A 116 -20.98 -4.33 10.23
C LEU A 116 -20.26 -5.62 10.60
N TYR A 117 -19.16 -5.95 9.91
CA TYR A 117 -18.32 -7.10 10.25
C TYR A 117 -17.76 -6.98 11.68
N ALA A 118 -17.20 -5.82 12.07
CA ALA A 118 -16.72 -5.58 13.42
C ALA A 118 -17.84 -5.78 14.47
N ARG A 119 -19.05 -5.29 14.17
CA ARG A 119 -20.24 -5.47 15.05
C ARG A 119 -20.64 -6.95 15.15
N TYR A 120 -20.60 -7.67 14.01
CA TYR A 120 -20.89 -9.12 13.98
C TYR A 120 -19.89 -9.90 14.82
N GLN A 121 -18.59 -9.56 14.75
CA GLN A 121 -17.53 -10.15 15.57
C GLN A 121 -17.56 -9.71 17.03
N LYS A 122 -18.43 -8.76 17.40
CA LYS A 122 -18.49 -8.14 18.74
C LYS A 122 -17.18 -7.47 19.15
N GLU A 123 -16.45 -6.92 18.19
CA GLU A 123 -15.16 -6.24 18.38
C GLU A 123 -15.25 -4.75 18.07
N PRO A 124 -14.34 -3.93 18.62
CA PRO A 124 -14.31 -2.50 18.33
C PRO A 124 -13.91 -2.25 16.88
N PHE A 125 -14.49 -1.23 16.25
CA PHE A 125 -14.20 -0.88 14.86
C PHE A 125 -12.73 -0.45 14.65
N SER A 126 -12.08 0.10 15.68
CA SER A 126 -10.63 0.43 15.64
C SER A 126 -9.75 -0.72 15.16
N LYS A 127 -10.13 -1.97 15.46
CA LYS A 127 -9.40 -3.16 15.01
C LYS A 127 -9.47 -3.39 13.48
N TYR A 128 -10.46 -2.81 12.83
CA TYR A 128 -10.77 -3.03 11.42
C TYR A 128 -10.76 -1.74 10.58
N ALA A 129 -10.49 -0.58 11.18
CA ALA A 129 -10.54 0.72 10.50
C ALA A 129 -9.54 0.78 9.33
N SER A 130 -8.31 0.33 9.54
CA SER A 130 -7.30 0.18 8.50
C SER A 130 -7.75 -0.75 7.36
N VAL A 131 -8.33 -1.90 7.71
CA VAL A 131 -8.87 -2.85 6.73
C VAL A 131 -10.01 -2.21 5.94
N ALA A 132 -10.90 -1.45 6.59
CA ALA A 132 -12.00 -0.74 5.93
C ALA A 132 -11.50 0.22 4.86
N LEU A 133 -10.48 1.06 5.18
CA LEU A 133 -9.89 1.99 4.21
C LEU A 133 -9.21 1.26 3.06
N LEU A 134 -8.45 0.21 3.33
CA LEU A 134 -7.74 -0.54 2.30
C LEU A 134 -8.69 -1.38 1.42
N ALA A 135 -9.80 -1.90 1.98
CA ALA A 135 -10.82 -2.64 1.24
C ALA A 135 -11.50 -1.79 0.17
N THR A 136 -11.47 -0.45 0.29
CA THR A 136 -11.94 0.46 -0.76
C THR A 136 -11.12 0.36 -2.07
N ALA A 137 -10.12 -0.52 -2.15
CA ALA A 137 -9.51 -0.95 -3.41
C ALA A 137 -10.54 -1.52 -4.40
N LEU A 138 -11.67 -2.03 -3.91
CA LEU A 138 -12.81 -2.49 -4.72
C LEU A 138 -13.90 -1.41 -4.89
N ALA A 139 -13.60 -0.13 -4.65
CA ALA A 139 -14.53 0.96 -4.93
C ALA A 139 -15.04 0.99 -6.39
N PRO A 140 -14.22 0.64 -7.42
CA PRO A 140 -14.72 0.50 -8.79
C PRO A 140 -15.84 -0.52 -8.94
N LEU A 141 -15.85 -1.60 -8.17
CA LEU A 141 -16.96 -2.55 -8.18
C LEU A 141 -18.26 -1.89 -7.68
N VAL A 142 -18.19 -1.03 -6.66
CA VAL A 142 -19.35 -0.27 -6.18
C VAL A 142 -19.88 0.67 -7.27
N SER A 143 -18.98 1.46 -7.89
CA SER A 143 -19.34 2.38 -8.98
C SER A 143 -19.89 1.64 -10.19
N TYR A 144 -19.28 0.52 -10.57
CA TYR A 144 -19.75 -0.31 -11.69
C TYR A 144 -21.16 -0.86 -11.44
N MET A 145 -21.40 -1.44 -10.26
CA MET A 145 -22.73 -2.00 -9.92
C MET A 145 -23.80 -0.91 -9.75
N ALA A 146 -23.38 0.32 -9.41
CA ALA A 146 -24.30 1.45 -9.31
C ALA A 146 -24.62 2.10 -10.68
N LEU A 147 -23.67 2.12 -11.63
CA LEU A 147 -23.70 3.00 -12.77
C LEU A 147 -23.45 2.32 -14.13
N GLY A 148 -22.71 1.19 -14.16
CA GLY A 148 -22.19 0.57 -15.38
C GLY A 148 -22.69 -0.82 -15.71
N SER A 149 -23.21 -1.55 -14.74
CA SER A 149 -23.78 -2.89 -14.89
C SER A 149 -25.06 -2.87 -15.76
N VAL A 150 -25.36 -3.97 -16.43
CA VAL A 150 -26.63 -4.15 -17.15
C VAL A 150 -27.84 -3.94 -16.22
N HIS A 151 -27.69 -4.28 -14.95
CA HIS A 151 -28.70 -4.10 -13.89
C HIS A 151 -28.37 -2.95 -12.96
N ALA A 152 -27.57 -1.95 -13.41
CA ALA A 152 -27.07 -0.88 -12.59
C ALA A 152 -28.18 -0.17 -11.81
N SER A 153 -27.95 -0.05 -10.51
CA SER A 153 -28.77 0.75 -9.60
C SER A 153 -27.99 1.14 -8.36
N LEU A 154 -28.29 2.30 -7.81
CA LEU A 154 -27.63 2.76 -6.59
C LEU A 154 -27.79 1.76 -5.42
N PRO A 155 -28.98 1.18 -5.14
CA PRO A 155 -29.11 0.15 -4.11
C PRO A 155 -28.22 -1.07 -4.35
N LEU A 156 -28.04 -1.50 -5.59
CA LEU A 156 -27.18 -2.65 -5.93
C LEU A 156 -25.73 -2.33 -5.67
N GLY A 157 -25.25 -1.15 -6.06
CA GLY A 157 -23.90 -0.71 -5.74
C GLY A 157 -23.63 -0.62 -4.24
N VAL A 158 -24.59 -0.06 -3.48
CA VAL A 158 -24.49 0.01 -2.00
C VAL A 158 -24.46 -1.38 -1.39
N PHE A 159 -25.37 -2.28 -1.80
CA PHE A 159 -25.42 -3.66 -1.30
C PHE A 159 -24.10 -4.40 -1.58
N THR A 160 -23.59 -4.29 -2.82
CA THR A 160 -22.33 -4.91 -3.22
C THR A 160 -21.15 -4.39 -2.39
N GLY A 161 -21.08 -3.09 -2.17
CA GLY A 161 -20.03 -2.50 -1.32
C GLY A 161 -20.09 -2.97 0.12
N ILE A 162 -21.31 -3.10 0.70
CA ILE A 162 -21.47 -3.65 2.05
C ILE A 162 -21.01 -5.10 2.11
N LEU A 163 -21.37 -5.91 1.12
CA LEU A 163 -20.96 -7.30 1.04
C LEU A 163 -19.44 -7.44 0.94
N VAL A 164 -18.79 -6.64 0.07
CA VAL A 164 -17.32 -6.56 -0.05
C VAL A 164 -16.68 -6.22 1.29
N GLY A 165 -17.13 -5.14 1.91
CA GLY A 165 -16.57 -4.69 3.19
C GLY A 165 -16.75 -5.70 4.33
N PHE A 166 -17.82 -6.49 4.30
CA PHE A 166 -18.08 -7.53 5.28
C PHE A 166 -17.18 -8.77 5.09
N LEU A 167 -16.86 -9.15 3.86
CA LEU A 167 -16.10 -10.37 3.57
C LEU A 167 -14.57 -10.17 3.61
N LEU A 168 -14.09 -9.01 3.19
CA LEU A 168 -12.64 -8.76 3.02
C LEU A 168 -11.80 -8.86 4.31
N PRO A 169 -12.27 -8.51 5.52
CA PRO A 169 -11.44 -8.63 6.72
C PRO A 169 -10.90 -10.05 6.95
N SER A 170 -11.76 -11.06 6.82
CA SER A 170 -11.35 -12.46 6.98
C SER A 170 -10.36 -12.89 5.90
N LEU A 171 -10.62 -12.53 4.63
CA LEU A 171 -9.77 -12.87 3.51
C LEU A 171 -8.40 -12.19 3.61
N SER A 172 -8.36 -10.93 4.00
CA SER A 172 -7.12 -10.17 4.17
C SER A 172 -6.20 -10.75 5.23
N ALA A 173 -6.76 -11.19 6.36
CA ALA A 173 -6.00 -11.84 7.43
C ALA A 173 -5.37 -13.16 6.97
N TYR A 174 -6.10 -13.96 6.18
CA TYR A 174 -5.60 -15.20 5.62
C TYR A 174 -4.48 -14.96 4.59
N THR A 175 -4.71 -14.05 3.65
CA THR A 175 -3.73 -13.75 2.58
C THR A 175 -2.42 -13.19 3.12
N TYR A 176 -2.45 -12.46 4.22
CA TYR A 176 -1.24 -11.95 4.86
C TYR A 176 -0.32 -13.08 5.34
N LYS A 177 -0.88 -14.12 5.96
CA LYS A 177 -0.11 -15.27 6.47
C LYS A 177 0.65 -15.99 5.35
N ILE A 178 0.00 -16.25 4.22
CA ILE A 178 0.62 -17.02 3.13
C ILE A 178 1.70 -16.24 2.37
N GLN A 179 1.72 -14.92 2.44
CA GLN A 179 2.72 -14.08 1.77
C GLN A 179 3.94 -13.78 2.64
N ASN A 180 3.93 -14.14 3.92
CA ASN A 180 5.05 -13.95 4.85
C ASN A 180 5.64 -12.53 4.86
N GLY A 181 4.81 -11.50 4.66
CA GLY A 181 5.24 -10.11 4.63
C GLY A 181 6.09 -9.70 3.41
N MET A 182 6.23 -10.57 2.40
CA MET A 182 7.02 -10.29 1.18
C MET A 182 6.29 -9.48 0.12
N ASN A 183 4.98 -9.29 0.28
CA ASN A 183 4.16 -8.38 -0.51
C ASN A 183 3.55 -7.30 0.40
N LEU A 184 3.99 -6.06 0.23
CA LEU A 184 3.49 -4.94 1.06
C LEU A 184 2.02 -4.61 0.80
N TYR A 185 1.49 -4.93 -0.39
CA TYR A 185 0.10 -4.64 -0.77
C TYR A 185 -0.80 -5.87 -0.57
N ASN A 186 -0.77 -6.45 0.62
CA ASN A 186 -1.56 -7.63 0.96
C ASN A 186 -3.05 -7.47 0.64
N MET A 187 -3.65 -6.31 0.95
CA MET A 187 -5.06 -6.06 0.64
C MET A 187 -5.32 -6.12 -0.87
N GLY A 188 -4.37 -5.69 -1.71
CA GLY A 188 -4.48 -5.82 -3.17
C GLY A 188 -4.54 -7.27 -3.63
N PHE A 189 -3.84 -8.17 -2.94
CA PHE A 189 -3.94 -9.60 -3.20
C PHE A 189 -5.31 -10.17 -2.79
N ALA A 190 -5.80 -9.82 -1.61
CA ALA A 190 -7.13 -10.22 -1.15
C ALA A 190 -8.24 -9.70 -2.07
N CYS A 191 -8.18 -8.41 -2.45
CA CYS A 191 -9.12 -7.80 -3.38
C CYS A 191 -9.07 -8.43 -4.78
N GLY A 192 -7.88 -8.80 -5.26
CA GLY A 192 -7.71 -9.47 -6.55
C GLY A 192 -8.33 -10.86 -6.57
N LEU A 193 -8.10 -11.67 -5.51
CA LEU A 193 -8.78 -12.96 -5.35
C LEU A 193 -10.29 -12.81 -5.32
N PHE A 194 -10.80 -11.81 -4.59
CA PHE A 194 -12.23 -11.52 -4.53
C PHE A 194 -12.78 -11.13 -5.91
N ALA A 195 -12.12 -10.21 -6.62
CA ALA A 195 -12.54 -9.78 -7.95
C ALA A 195 -12.54 -10.94 -8.97
N MET A 196 -11.51 -11.82 -8.93
CA MET A 196 -11.46 -13.02 -9.76
C MET A 196 -12.63 -13.98 -9.55
N MET A 197 -13.25 -13.97 -8.37
CA MET A 197 -14.48 -14.76 -8.12
C MET A 197 -15.72 -14.01 -8.58
N VAL A 198 -15.76 -12.70 -8.44
CA VAL A 198 -16.93 -11.86 -8.78
C VAL A 198 -17.11 -11.74 -10.29
N VAL A 199 -16.03 -11.53 -11.07
CA VAL A 199 -16.11 -11.33 -12.53
C VAL A 199 -16.82 -12.49 -13.25
N PRO A 200 -16.50 -13.78 -13.02
CA PRO A 200 -17.23 -14.89 -13.63
C PRO A 200 -18.71 -14.93 -13.22
N ILE A 201 -19.04 -14.57 -11.97
CA ILE A 201 -20.43 -14.50 -11.49
C ILE A 201 -21.17 -13.43 -12.28
N LEU A 202 -20.64 -12.21 -12.37
CA LEU A 202 -21.22 -11.13 -13.15
C LEU A 202 -21.43 -11.56 -14.62
N THR A 203 -20.42 -12.19 -15.22
CA THR A 203 -20.48 -12.69 -16.60
C THR A 203 -21.58 -13.73 -16.79
N ALA A 204 -21.79 -14.62 -15.82
CA ALA A 204 -22.87 -15.61 -15.87
C ALA A 204 -24.27 -14.96 -15.83
N PHE A 205 -24.41 -13.78 -15.22
CA PHE A 205 -25.63 -12.98 -15.25
C PHE A 205 -25.72 -12.00 -16.42
N GLY A 206 -24.81 -12.11 -17.41
CA GLY A 206 -24.81 -11.27 -18.61
C GLY A 206 -24.07 -9.94 -18.46
N ASP A 207 -23.46 -9.70 -17.31
CA ASP A 207 -22.66 -8.51 -17.04
C ASP A 207 -21.19 -8.77 -17.39
N LYS A 208 -20.60 -7.92 -18.22
CA LYS A 208 -19.19 -8.03 -18.63
C LYS A 208 -18.47 -6.72 -18.37
N PRO A 209 -17.93 -6.54 -17.15
CA PRO A 209 -17.10 -5.37 -16.91
C PRO A 209 -15.85 -5.45 -17.80
N ASP A 210 -15.58 -4.37 -18.51
CA ASP A 210 -14.41 -4.24 -19.37
C ASP A 210 -13.49 -3.13 -18.84
N SER A 211 -12.19 -3.42 -18.81
CA SER A 211 -11.18 -2.42 -18.45
C SER A 211 -11.22 -1.24 -19.41
N VAL A 212 -11.08 -0.04 -18.88
CA VAL A 212 -10.99 1.19 -19.67
C VAL A 212 -9.60 1.80 -19.50
N LEU A 213 -9.19 2.68 -20.42
CA LEU A 213 -7.95 3.43 -20.29
C LEU A 213 -8.25 4.90 -20.55
N TYR A 214 -8.37 5.66 -19.47
CA TYR A 214 -8.32 7.11 -19.47
C TYR A 214 -6.96 7.53 -18.94
N TRP A 215 -6.19 8.28 -19.72
CA TRP A 215 -4.79 8.60 -19.42
C TRP A 215 -4.47 10.02 -19.87
N SER A 216 -4.08 10.88 -18.95
CA SER A 216 -3.65 12.25 -19.24
C SER A 216 -2.19 12.26 -19.67
N THR A 217 -1.87 13.15 -20.59
CA THR A 217 -0.53 13.43 -21.07
C THR A 217 -0.24 14.92 -21.03
N GLY A 218 1.04 15.31 -21.11
CA GLY A 218 1.43 16.71 -21.28
C GLY A 218 1.48 17.54 -19.99
N LEU A 219 1.35 16.93 -18.80
CA LEU A 219 1.41 17.62 -17.50
C LEU A 219 2.72 17.36 -16.74
N ASN A 220 3.73 16.81 -17.42
CA ASN A 220 4.98 16.38 -16.77
C ASN A 220 5.71 17.53 -16.07
N PHE A 221 5.72 18.73 -16.66
CA PHE A 221 6.43 19.87 -16.07
C PHE A 221 5.72 20.35 -14.80
N GLU A 222 4.43 20.62 -14.88
CA GLU A 222 3.64 21.17 -13.76
C GLU A 222 3.58 20.20 -12.58
N LEU A 223 3.32 18.93 -12.86
CA LEU A 223 3.23 17.90 -11.83
C LEU A 223 4.59 17.55 -11.24
N SER A 224 5.67 17.56 -12.04
CA SER A 224 7.05 17.41 -11.52
C SER A 224 7.43 18.55 -10.59
N LEU A 225 7.09 19.79 -10.96
CA LEU A 225 7.39 20.95 -10.14
C LEU A 225 6.61 20.91 -8.82
N ALA A 226 5.29 20.69 -8.88
CA ALA A 226 4.45 20.69 -7.69
C ALA A 226 4.75 19.53 -6.75
N CYS A 227 4.78 18.30 -7.26
CA CYS A 227 5.05 17.11 -6.44
C CYS A 227 6.54 17.01 -6.05
N GLY A 228 7.46 17.46 -6.90
CA GLY A 228 8.87 17.54 -6.58
C GLY A 228 9.15 18.54 -5.46
N ALA A 229 8.54 19.73 -5.50
CA ALA A 229 8.59 20.70 -4.41
C ALA A 229 8.06 20.12 -3.09
N LEU A 230 6.92 19.42 -3.14
CA LEU A 230 6.37 18.71 -1.98
C LEU A 230 7.36 17.68 -1.41
N CYS A 231 8.03 16.91 -2.26
CA CYS A 231 9.05 15.94 -1.83
C CYS A 231 10.25 16.65 -1.16
N VAL A 232 10.70 17.77 -1.73
CA VAL A 232 11.77 18.58 -1.12
C VAL A 232 11.35 19.14 0.24
N VAL A 233 10.10 19.60 0.38
CA VAL A 233 9.54 20.05 1.66
C VAL A 233 9.56 18.92 2.69
N PHE A 234 9.21 17.68 2.34
CA PHE A 234 9.33 16.54 3.25
C PHE A 234 10.78 16.29 3.69
N ILE A 235 11.75 16.39 2.78
CA ILE A 235 13.19 16.26 3.12
C ILE A 235 13.62 17.38 4.08
N LEU A 236 13.21 18.62 3.83
CA LEU A 236 13.55 19.77 4.67
C LEU A 236 12.91 19.66 6.07
N ILE A 237 11.62 19.30 6.15
CA ILE A 237 10.96 19.07 7.44
C ILE A 237 11.64 17.92 8.18
N GLY A 238 11.96 16.81 7.50
CA GLY A 238 12.66 15.69 8.10
C GLY A 238 14.03 16.07 8.65
N THR A 239 14.77 16.86 7.89
CA THR A 239 16.15 17.26 8.25
C THR A 239 16.21 18.31 9.35
N PHE A 240 15.28 19.29 9.36
CA PHE A 240 15.36 20.49 10.21
C PHE A 240 14.15 20.69 11.12
N GLY A 241 12.99 20.11 10.81
CA GLY A 241 11.71 20.38 11.46
C GLY A 241 11.31 19.42 12.57
N CYS A 242 11.95 18.25 12.68
CA CYS A 242 11.55 17.20 13.64
C CYS A 242 12.19 17.33 15.03
N GLY A 243 13.06 18.31 15.25
CA GLY A 243 13.68 18.58 16.55
C GLY A 243 14.88 17.70 16.90
N ASP A 244 15.27 16.78 16.03
CA ASP A 244 16.48 15.99 16.18
C ASP A 244 17.66 16.70 15.50
N PRO A 245 18.92 16.56 16.00
CA PRO A 245 20.08 17.10 15.32
C PRO A 245 20.23 16.53 13.90
N THR A 246 20.58 17.37 12.93
CA THR A 246 20.71 16.99 11.52
C THR A 246 21.55 15.71 11.30
N TRP A 247 22.70 15.62 12.00
CA TRP A 247 23.57 14.45 11.90
C TRP A 247 22.87 13.16 12.39
N ALA A 248 22.02 13.26 13.41
CA ALA A 248 21.28 12.11 13.96
C ALA A 248 20.18 11.65 12.98
N VAL A 249 19.49 12.60 12.34
CA VAL A 249 18.51 12.31 11.27
C VAL A 249 19.17 11.51 10.14
N TRP A 250 20.28 11.98 9.61
CA TRP A 250 20.97 11.31 8.50
C TRP A 250 21.62 9.99 8.92
N ALA A 251 22.09 9.86 10.17
CA ALA A 251 22.55 8.59 10.71
C ALA A 251 21.40 7.60 10.86
N GLY A 252 20.23 8.04 11.33
CA GLY A 252 19.01 7.25 11.39
C GLY A 252 18.54 6.80 10.00
N TYR A 253 18.57 7.72 9.01
CA TYR A 253 18.24 7.39 7.63
C TYR A 253 19.16 6.33 7.02
N ARG A 254 20.48 6.41 7.27
CA ARG A 254 21.43 5.36 6.83
C ARG A 254 21.11 4.00 7.44
N ARG A 255 20.68 3.94 8.71
CA ARG A 255 20.22 2.69 9.35
C ARG A 255 18.92 2.18 8.72
N LEU A 256 17.96 3.07 8.44
CA LEU A 256 16.71 2.73 7.74
C LEU A 256 17.01 2.04 6.40
N LEU A 257 17.99 2.54 5.63
CA LEU A 257 18.40 1.96 4.36
C LEU A 257 19.00 0.53 4.49
N SER A 258 19.29 0.05 5.66
CA SER A 258 19.84 -1.30 5.90
C SER A 258 18.75 -2.32 6.31
N THR A 259 17.50 -1.88 6.47
CA THR A 259 16.39 -2.77 6.78
C THR A 259 15.99 -3.60 5.55
N THR A 260 15.35 -4.74 5.77
CA THR A 260 14.83 -5.56 4.66
C THR A 260 13.53 -4.98 4.10
N GLY A 261 12.77 -4.28 4.91
CA GLY A 261 11.46 -3.75 4.55
C GLY A 261 10.34 -4.77 4.55
N ARG A 262 10.58 -5.99 5.04
CA ARG A 262 9.56 -7.02 5.19
C ARG A 262 8.49 -6.56 6.18
N ALA A 263 7.22 -6.69 5.82
CA ALA A 263 6.12 -6.29 6.70
C ALA A 263 5.91 -7.30 7.83
N PRO A 264 5.61 -6.84 9.05
CA PRO A 264 5.40 -5.46 9.50
C PRO A 264 6.71 -4.73 9.84
N ASN A 265 6.84 -3.47 9.43
CA ASN A 265 8.09 -2.73 9.65
C ASN A 265 7.82 -1.23 9.83
N ASP A 266 7.43 -0.80 11.03
CA ASP A 266 7.10 0.59 11.35
C ASP A 266 8.38 1.43 11.52
N TYR A 267 8.80 2.11 10.46
CA TYR A 267 9.98 2.97 10.47
C TYR A 267 9.84 4.21 11.36
N LEU A 268 8.61 4.71 11.56
CA LEU A 268 8.39 5.83 12.46
C LEU A 268 8.71 5.45 13.92
N ARG A 269 8.37 4.23 14.30
CA ARG A 269 8.71 3.66 15.60
C ARG A 269 10.19 3.34 15.73
N MET A 270 10.81 2.82 14.66
CA MET A 270 12.20 2.34 14.68
C MET A 270 13.23 3.49 14.61
N PHE A 271 12.95 4.53 13.81
CA PHE A 271 13.92 5.54 13.46
C PHE A 271 13.50 6.97 13.80
N GLY A 272 12.23 7.20 14.16
CA GLY A 272 11.68 8.52 14.42
C GLY A 272 11.21 9.26 13.16
N ALA A 273 10.64 10.45 13.35
CA ALA A 273 10.00 11.20 12.28
C ALA A 273 10.99 11.77 11.25
N GLY A 274 12.16 12.27 11.68
CA GLY A 274 13.13 12.90 10.80
C GLY A 274 13.58 11.98 9.65
N PRO A 275 14.16 10.79 9.94
CA PRO A 275 14.57 9.82 8.91
C PRO A 275 13.42 9.35 8.02
N VAL A 276 12.21 9.19 8.57
CA VAL A 276 11.02 8.77 7.80
C VAL A 276 10.60 9.86 6.82
N MET A 277 10.54 11.13 7.23
CA MET A 277 10.19 12.24 6.34
C MET A 277 11.22 12.41 5.21
N VAL A 278 12.52 12.28 5.51
CA VAL A 278 13.57 12.25 4.49
C VAL A 278 13.34 11.10 3.50
N ASN A 279 13.01 9.90 4.00
CA ASN A 279 12.73 8.72 3.16
C ASN A 279 11.52 8.94 2.27
N ILE A 280 10.43 9.53 2.80
CA ILE A 280 9.22 9.88 2.04
C ILE A 280 9.56 10.79 0.85
N GLY A 281 10.31 11.86 1.11
CA GLY A 281 10.67 12.81 0.06
C GLY A 281 11.62 12.22 -0.98
N ILE A 282 12.64 11.48 -0.57
CA ILE A 282 13.60 10.84 -1.49
C ILE A 282 12.89 9.80 -2.37
N ASN A 283 12.06 8.95 -1.79
CA ASN A 283 11.33 7.94 -2.56
C ASN A 283 10.29 8.57 -3.50
N GLY A 284 9.67 9.69 -3.13
CA GLY A 284 8.80 10.45 -4.01
C GLY A 284 9.56 10.99 -5.24
N LEU A 285 10.75 11.58 -5.04
CA LEU A 285 11.62 12.03 -6.13
C LEU A 285 12.07 10.87 -7.03
N ILE A 286 12.37 9.70 -6.46
CA ILE A 286 12.70 8.50 -7.23
C ILE A 286 11.51 8.06 -8.09
N GLY A 287 10.28 8.10 -7.56
CA GLY A 287 9.07 7.78 -8.31
C GLY A 287 8.83 8.74 -9.49
N ILE A 288 8.99 10.05 -9.27
CA ILE A 288 8.91 11.06 -10.33
C ILE A 288 10.00 10.80 -11.39
N ALA A 289 11.23 10.65 -10.95
CA ALA A 289 12.37 10.39 -11.84
C ALA A 289 12.17 9.11 -12.67
N TYR A 290 11.63 8.05 -12.09
CA TYR A 290 11.34 6.81 -12.81
C TYR A 290 10.36 7.05 -13.96
N VAL A 291 9.24 7.72 -13.71
CA VAL A 291 8.23 8.00 -14.76
C VAL A 291 8.86 8.81 -15.90
N LEU A 292 9.63 9.85 -15.58
CA LEU A 292 10.28 10.68 -16.60
C LEU A 292 11.36 9.92 -17.37
N LEU A 293 12.16 9.08 -16.69
CA LEU A 293 13.25 8.30 -17.33
C LEU A 293 12.73 7.24 -18.30
N VAL A 294 11.54 6.67 -18.03
CA VAL A 294 10.93 5.70 -18.97
C VAL A 294 10.17 6.41 -20.10
N GLY A 295 10.19 7.74 -20.17
CA GLY A 295 9.46 8.52 -21.16
C GLY A 295 7.95 8.51 -20.91
N GLY A 296 7.54 8.35 -19.66
CA GLY A 296 6.13 8.26 -19.26
C GLY A 296 5.48 9.60 -18.95
N ASP A 297 4.21 9.53 -18.53
CA ASP A 297 3.40 10.67 -18.19
C ASP A 297 3.11 10.75 -16.69
N LEU A 298 3.32 11.91 -16.09
CA LEU A 298 2.78 12.22 -14.77
C LEU A 298 1.31 12.57 -14.90
N ASN A 299 0.47 11.81 -14.20
CA ASN A 299 -0.99 11.94 -14.24
C ASN A 299 -1.60 11.32 -12.96
N GLY A 300 -2.93 11.21 -12.86
CA GLY A 300 -3.60 10.65 -11.69
C GLY A 300 -3.06 9.28 -11.28
N PRO A 301 -3.06 8.26 -12.17
CA PRO A 301 -2.56 6.92 -11.87
C PRO A 301 -1.08 6.86 -11.47
N THR A 302 -0.19 7.58 -12.17
CA THR A 302 1.25 7.58 -11.86
C THR A 302 1.55 8.32 -10.56
N LEU A 303 0.89 9.45 -10.29
CA LEU A 303 0.94 10.11 -8.98
C LEU A 303 0.39 9.21 -7.87
N GLY A 304 -0.66 8.44 -8.16
CA GLY A 304 -1.18 7.44 -7.25
C GLY A 304 -0.12 6.40 -6.84
N GLY A 305 0.67 5.94 -7.79
CA GLY A 305 1.83 5.08 -7.54
C GLY A 305 2.91 5.76 -6.71
N ILE A 306 3.23 7.02 -7.02
CA ILE A 306 4.23 7.82 -6.28
C ILE A 306 3.77 8.04 -4.84
N PHE A 307 2.52 8.46 -4.60
CA PHE A 307 1.99 8.67 -3.24
C PHE A 307 1.92 7.36 -2.45
N THR A 308 1.66 6.23 -3.13
CA THR A 308 1.75 4.90 -2.52
C THR A 308 3.18 4.56 -2.10
N ILE A 309 4.18 4.86 -2.92
CA ILE A 309 5.59 4.69 -2.55
C ILE A 309 5.95 5.58 -1.36
N MET A 310 5.53 6.86 -1.39
CA MET A 310 5.74 7.82 -0.30
C MET A 310 5.10 7.33 1.00
N GLY A 311 3.87 6.85 0.97
CA GLY A 311 3.21 6.29 2.15
C GLY A 311 3.98 5.11 2.75
N PHE A 312 4.32 4.12 1.92
CA PHE A 312 5.09 2.95 2.36
C PHE A 312 6.55 3.26 2.73
N SER A 313 7.02 4.48 2.49
CA SER A 313 8.31 4.93 3.00
C SER A 313 8.35 5.09 4.52
N ALA A 314 7.18 5.09 5.16
CA ALA A 314 7.06 4.96 6.61
C ALA A 314 6.98 3.48 7.07
N PHE A 315 6.90 2.51 6.11
CA PHE A 315 6.56 1.13 6.43
C PHE A 315 7.11 0.11 5.42
N GLY A 316 8.40 0.06 5.25
CA GLY A 316 9.07 -1.01 4.51
C GLY A 316 9.76 -0.61 3.21
N LYS A 317 9.46 0.56 2.60
CA LYS A 317 10.13 1.00 1.37
C LYS A 317 11.24 1.99 1.64
N HIS A 318 12.34 1.83 0.90
CA HIS A 318 13.46 2.77 0.85
C HIS A 318 14.22 2.59 -0.48
N PRO A 319 15.10 3.54 -0.89
CA PRO A 319 15.75 3.49 -2.19
C PRO A 319 16.44 2.15 -2.52
N ARG A 320 17.12 1.54 -1.55
CA ARG A 320 17.87 0.30 -1.78
C ARG A 320 17.02 -0.92 -2.11
N ASN A 321 15.71 -0.92 -1.71
CA ASN A 321 14.85 -2.05 -1.99
C ASN A 321 13.82 -1.77 -3.10
N ILE A 322 13.45 -0.51 -3.38
CA ILE A 322 12.53 -0.20 -4.48
C ILE A 322 13.23 -0.12 -5.84
N ILE A 323 14.44 0.49 -5.92
CA ILE A 323 15.17 0.68 -7.18
C ILE A 323 15.44 -0.64 -7.92
N PRO A 324 15.90 -1.73 -7.25
CA PRO A 324 16.10 -3.01 -7.93
C PRO A 324 14.81 -3.56 -8.57
N VAL A 325 13.68 -3.42 -7.90
CA VAL A 325 12.38 -3.89 -8.43
C VAL A 325 11.97 -3.05 -9.65
N MET A 326 12.05 -1.72 -9.55
CA MET A 326 11.75 -0.80 -10.66
C MET A 326 12.63 -1.08 -11.89
N PHE A 327 13.93 -1.30 -11.67
CA PHE A 327 14.87 -1.67 -12.73
C PHE A 327 14.51 -3.03 -13.34
N GLY A 328 14.07 -4.00 -12.52
CA GLY A 328 13.60 -5.29 -13.01
C GLY A 328 12.37 -5.18 -13.91
N VAL A 329 11.42 -4.29 -13.57
CA VAL A 329 10.24 -4.00 -14.41
C VAL A 329 10.66 -3.39 -15.75
N TRP A 330 11.59 -2.43 -15.73
CA TRP A 330 12.12 -1.82 -16.94
C TRP A 330 12.82 -2.85 -17.84
N LEU A 331 13.65 -3.74 -17.28
CA LEU A 331 14.27 -4.84 -18.02
C LEU A 331 13.23 -5.80 -18.60
N GLY A 332 12.16 -6.10 -17.89
CA GLY A 332 11.09 -6.95 -18.36
C GLY A 332 10.31 -6.33 -19.51
N ALA A 333 10.03 -5.03 -19.45
CA ALA A 333 9.42 -4.31 -20.58
C ALA A 333 10.26 -4.43 -21.84
N TYR A 334 11.54 -4.13 -21.72
CA TYR A 334 12.49 -4.23 -22.85
C TYR A 334 12.59 -5.67 -23.39
N GLY A 335 12.69 -6.66 -22.51
CA GLY A 335 12.80 -8.08 -22.91
C GLY A 335 11.53 -8.64 -23.56
N MET A 336 10.36 -8.06 -23.28
CA MET A 336 9.08 -8.44 -23.89
C MET A 336 8.75 -7.60 -25.14
N HIS A 337 9.64 -6.71 -25.58
CA HIS A 337 9.44 -5.78 -26.69
C HIS A 337 8.25 -4.82 -26.50
N TYR A 338 7.93 -4.46 -25.26
CA TYR A 338 7.02 -3.38 -24.94
C TYR A 338 7.79 -2.09 -24.72
N GLU A 339 7.19 -0.97 -25.10
CA GLU A 339 7.70 0.34 -24.72
C GLU A 339 7.61 0.52 -23.20
N PRO A 340 8.70 0.93 -22.51
CA PRO A 340 8.68 1.12 -21.05
C PRO A 340 7.66 2.17 -20.57
N ASN A 341 7.25 3.09 -21.44
CA ASN A 341 6.20 4.10 -21.20
C ASN A 341 4.77 3.57 -21.44
N TYR A 342 4.58 2.30 -21.76
CA TYR A 342 3.25 1.71 -21.83
C TYR A 342 2.54 1.87 -20.46
N PRO A 343 1.30 2.40 -20.41
CA PRO A 343 0.64 2.78 -19.13
C PRO A 343 0.68 1.70 -18.05
N ALA A 344 0.37 0.46 -18.39
CA ALA A 344 0.41 -0.64 -17.43
C ALA A 344 1.83 -0.92 -16.90
N LEU A 345 2.88 -0.70 -17.70
CA LEU A 345 4.27 -0.90 -17.29
C LEU A 345 4.83 0.27 -16.49
N GLN A 346 4.40 1.51 -16.76
CA GLN A 346 4.68 2.64 -15.86
C GLN A 346 4.15 2.34 -14.45
N LEU A 347 2.88 1.91 -14.36
CA LEU A 347 2.26 1.53 -13.09
C LEU A 347 2.91 0.28 -12.47
N ALA A 348 3.33 -0.69 -13.28
CA ALA A 348 4.08 -1.85 -12.79
C ALA A 348 5.40 -1.44 -12.14
N GLY A 349 6.13 -0.47 -12.68
CA GLY A 349 7.37 0.03 -12.09
C GLY A 349 7.13 0.70 -10.74
N LEU A 350 6.08 1.51 -10.63
CA LEU A 350 5.73 2.21 -9.39
C LEU A 350 5.14 1.25 -8.36
N PHE A 351 4.05 0.56 -8.70
CA PHE A 351 3.34 -0.33 -7.77
C PHE A 351 4.03 -1.68 -7.57
N GLY A 352 4.84 -2.16 -8.53
CA GLY A 352 5.66 -3.37 -8.39
C GLY A 352 6.66 -3.30 -7.24
N THR A 353 6.98 -2.08 -6.75
CA THR A 353 7.71 -1.86 -5.50
C THR A 353 7.01 -2.46 -4.27
N THR A 354 5.81 -3.03 -4.41
CA THR A 354 5.21 -3.92 -3.41
C THR A 354 6.10 -5.09 -3.05
N LEU A 355 6.98 -5.52 -3.98
CA LEU A 355 7.98 -6.58 -3.81
C LEU A 355 9.32 -6.08 -3.25
N ALA A 356 9.39 -4.84 -2.77
CA ALA A 356 10.59 -4.30 -2.12
C ALA A 356 11.17 -5.21 -1.02
N PRO A 357 10.36 -5.91 -0.18
CA PRO A 357 10.88 -6.87 0.78
C PRO A 357 11.70 -8.00 0.16
N VAL A 358 11.38 -8.44 -1.05
CA VAL A 358 12.17 -9.47 -1.76
C VAL A 358 13.58 -8.96 -2.05
N ALA A 359 13.70 -7.71 -2.52
CA ALA A 359 15.00 -7.08 -2.75
C ALA A 359 15.77 -6.84 -1.44
N GLY A 360 15.09 -6.39 -0.40
CA GLY A 360 15.71 -6.10 0.89
C GLY A 360 16.15 -7.36 1.63
N HIS A 361 15.36 -8.43 1.58
CA HIS A 361 15.62 -9.69 2.31
C HIS A 361 16.62 -10.59 1.55
N PHE A 362 16.45 -10.79 0.26
CA PHE A 362 17.27 -11.69 -0.55
C PHE A 362 18.36 -10.99 -1.37
N GLY A 363 18.36 -9.66 -1.37
CA GLY A 363 19.34 -8.85 -2.10
C GLY A 363 18.83 -8.29 -3.44
N PRO A 364 19.56 -7.32 -4.02
CA PRO A 364 19.10 -6.56 -5.18
C PRO A 364 18.87 -7.42 -6.44
N VAL A 365 19.64 -8.48 -6.65
CA VAL A 365 19.46 -9.38 -7.79
C VAL A 365 18.11 -10.08 -7.74
N CYS A 366 17.69 -10.53 -6.54
CA CYS A 366 16.36 -11.12 -6.36
C CYS A 366 15.25 -10.08 -6.53
N GLY A 367 15.50 -8.82 -6.16
CA GLY A 367 14.59 -7.72 -6.43
C GLY A 367 14.41 -7.43 -7.92
N ILE A 368 15.51 -7.47 -8.70
CA ILE A 368 15.46 -7.33 -10.17
C ILE A 368 14.65 -8.49 -10.77
N LEU A 369 14.92 -9.71 -10.35
CA LEU A 369 14.15 -10.89 -10.80
C LEU A 369 12.66 -10.76 -10.48
N ALA A 370 12.32 -10.33 -9.26
CA ALA A 370 10.94 -10.12 -8.85
C ALA A 370 10.24 -9.04 -9.71
N GLY A 371 10.91 -7.92 -9.98
CA GLY A 371 10.41 -6.87 -10.87
C GLY A 371 10.24 -7.34 -12.31
N PHE A 372 11.19 -8.10 -12.84
CA PHE A 372 11.11 -8.70 -14.18
C PHE A 372 9.90 -9.62 -14.33
N ILE A 373 9.69 -10.54 -13.38
CA ILE A 373 8.52 -11.42 -13.38
C ILE A 373 7.22 -10.61 -13.21
N HIS A 374 7.26 -9.55 -12.40
CA HIS A 374 6.10 -8.69 -12.15
C HIS A 374 5.63 -7.98 -13.42
N SER A 375 6.56 -7.48 -14.25
CA SER A 375 6.20 -6.80 -15.51
C SER A 375 5.41 -7.71 -16.46
N ALA A 376 5.78 -8.98 -16.55
CA ALA A 376 5.07 -9.96 -17.37
C ALA A 376 3.71 -10.34 -16.77
N LEU A 377 3.68 -10.61 -15.45
CA LEU A 377 2.48 -11.13 -14.80
C LEU A 377 1.37 -10.06 -14.71
N VAL A 378 1.73 -8.80 -14.44
CA VAL A 378 0.74 -7.72 -14.29
C VAL A 378 -0.06 -7.46 -15.57
N LEU A 379 0.55 -7.65 -16.74
CA LEU A 379 -0.12 -7.53 -18.03
C LEU A 379 -1.22 -8.59 -18.24
N GLN A 380 -1.12 -9.74 -17.56
CA GLN A 380 -2.08 -10.84 -17.64
C GLN A 380 -3.10 -10.84 -16.52
N THR A 381 -2.80 -10.22 -15.37
CA THR A 381 -3.71 -10.22 -14.21
C THR A 381 -4.81 -9.18 -14.31
N GLY A 382 -4.75 -8.24 -15.24
CA GLY A 382 -5.78 -7.24 -15.47
C GLY A 382 -7.10 -7.83 -15.97
N GLY A 383 -7.04 -8.74 -16.97
CA GLY A 383 -8.20 -9.38 -17.58
C GLY A 383 -9.11 -10.11 -16.57
N PRO A 384 -8.59 -11.07 -15.79
CA PRO A 384 -9.39 -11.81 -14.82
C PRO A 384 -10.10 -10.96 -13.76
N VAL A 385 -9.62 -9.76 -13.46
CA VAL A 385 -10.23 -8.84 -12.50
C VAL A 385 -11.03 -7.70 -13.16
N ALA A 386 -11.00 -7.61 -14.50
CA ALA A 386 -11.80 -6.72 -15.33
C ALA A 386 -11.81 -5.24 -14.87
N GLY A 387 -10.68 -4.74 -14.37
CA GLY A 387 -10.56 -3.36 -13.86
C GLY A 387 -11.23 -3.09 -12.52
N LEU A 388 -11.80 -4.08 -11.84
CA LEU A 388 -12.53 -3.91 -10.58
C LEU A 388 -11.62 -3.72 -9.35
N ASN A 389 -10.35 -4.12 -9.43
CA ASN A 389 -9.38 -4.03 -8.34
C ASN A 389 -8.34 -2.93 -8.61
N LEU A 390 -8.42 -1.81 -7.91
CA LEU A 390 -7.43 -0.72 -8.00
C LEU A 390 -6.01 -1.18 -7.61
N TYR A 391 -5.90 -2.13 -6.71
CA TYR A 391 -4.62 -2.64 -6.22
C TYR A 391 -4.15 -3.88 -7.02
N ASN A 392 -4.40 -3.93 -8.34
CA ASN A 392 -4.08 -5.08 -9.19
C ASN A 392 -2.59 -5.45 -9.16
N ASN A 393 -1.70 -4.47 -9.04
CA ASN A 393 -0.27 -4.72 -8.85
C ASN A 393 0.03 -5.44 -7.52
N GLY A 394 -0.77 -5.23 -6.48
CA GLY A 394 -0.71 -5.99 -5.23
C GLY A 394 -1.20 -7.43 -5.40
N PHE A 395 -2.14 -7.66 -6.33
CA PHE A 395 -2.59 -9.01 -6.69
C PHE A 395 -1.47 -9.78 -7.39
N SER A 396 -0.91 -9.25 -8.45
CA SER A 396 0.23 -9.89 -9.16
C SER A 396 1.47 -10.02 -8.26
N GLY A 397 1.78 -8.99 -7.45
CA GLY A 397 2.86 -9.05 -6.47
C GLY A 397 2.68 -10.15 -5.42
N GLY A 398 1.44 -10.38 -4.97
CA GLY A 398 1.12 -11.45 -4.04
C GLY A 398 1.34 -12.84 -4.63
N LEU A 399 0.94 -13.07 -5.88
CA LEU A 399 1.23 -14.32 -6.60
C LEU A 399 2.74 -14.58 -6.69
N ILE A 400 3.52 -13.54 -7.00
CA ILE A 400 4.98 -13.66 -7.07
C ILE A 400 5.57 -13.96 -5.69
N ALA A 401 5.15 -13.26 -4.66
CA ALA A 401 5.66 -13.44 -3.29
C ALA A 401 5.47 -14.86 -2.78
N ILE A 402 4.27 -15.44 -3.00
CA ILE A 402 3.94 -16.82 -2.59
C ILE A 402 4.87 -17.85 -3.26
N VAL A 403 5.29 -17.61 -4.49
CA VAL A 403 6.18 -18.51 -5.24
C VAL A 403 7.66 -18.24 -4.93
N LEU A 404 8.06 -16.95 -4.97
CA LEU A 404 9.48 -16.61 -4.81
C LEU A 404 9.99 -16.80 -3.39
N TYR A 405 9.19 -16.50 -2.37
CA TYR A 405 9.67 -16.60 -0.99
C TYR A 405 10.15 -18.01 -0.62
N PRO A 406 9.34 -19.07 -0.73
CA PRO A 406 9.79 -20.42 -0.41
C PRO A 406 10.93 -20.90 -1.32
N THR A 407 10.87 -20.56 -2.61
CA THR A 407 11.89 -20.94 -3.59
C THR A 407 13.25 -20.33 -3.27
N LEU A 408 13.28 -18.99 -3.07
CA LEU A 408 14.52 -18.29 -2.74
C LEU A 408 15.07 -18.71 -1.38
N THR A 409 14.19 -18.92 -0.40
CA THR A 409 14.59 -19.40 0.93
C THR A 409 15.26 -20.77 0.82
N ALA A 410 14.69 -21.71 0.07
CA ALA A 410 15.28 -23.02 -0.13
C ALA A 410 16.65 -22.96 -0.80
N ILE A 411 16.82 -22.12 -1.83
CA ILE A 411 18.08 -21.99 -2.59
C ILE A 411 19.15 -21.27 -1.77
N ILE A 412 18.80 -20.20 -1.06
CA ILE A 412 19.76 -19.31 -0.40
C ILE A 412 20.20 -19.84 0.95
N ARG A 413 19.31 -20.51 1.70
CA ARG A 413 19.69 -21.21 2.96
C ARG A 413 20.86 -22.16 2.76
N HIS A 414 20.93 -22.86 1.64
CA HIS A 414 22.05 -23.76 1.32
C HIS A 414 23.39 -23.02 1.08
N ARG A 415 23.35 -21.76 0.64
CA ARG A 415 24.54 -20.98 0.27
C ARG A 415 24.98 -19.97 1.31
N ARG A 416 24.08 -19.53 2.20
CA ARG A 416 24.34 -18.52 3.24
C ARG A 416 23.59 -18.88 4.52
N PRO A 417 24.16 -19.76 5.37
CA PRO A 417 23.52 -20.18 6.61
C PRO A 417 23.37 -19.07 7.66
N LYS A 418 23.93 -17.87 7.40
CA LYS A 418 23.78 -16.67 8.24
C LYS A 418 23.21 -15.52 7.40
N LEU A 419 21.96 -15.62 6.94
CA LEU A 419 21.17 -14.43 6.69
C LEU A 419 21.10 -13.69 8.03
N ARG A 420 21.54 -12.44 8.06
CA ARG A 420 21.37 -11.58 9.23
C ARG A 420 19.87 -11.38 9.42
N ASP A 421 19.29 -12.19 10.28
CA ASP A 421 17.90 -12.05 10.75
C ASP A 421 17.83 -10.90 11.74
N ALA A 422 18.13 -9.69 11.25
CA ALA A 422 17.90 -8.47 11.99
C ALA A 422 16.48 -7.95 11.78
N ASP A 423 15.59 -8.76 11.21
CA ASP A 423 14.21 -8.41 11.03
C ASP A 423 13.43 -8.68 12.31
N TYR A 424 12.86 -7.60 12.83
CA TYR A 424 11.89 -7.60 13.92
C TYR A 424 10.73 -8.62 13.70
N TYR A 425 10.56 -9.10 12.46
CA TYR A 425 9.53 -10.05 12.05
C TYR A 425 9.78 -11.48 12.51
N ASP A 426 11.02 -11.93 12.61
CA ASP A 426 11.35 -13.30 13.05
C ASP A 426 11.17 -13.49 14.57
N LEU A 427 10.92 -12.38 15.29
CA LEU A 427 10.57 -12.36 16.72
C LEU A 427 9.06 -12.44 16.98
N PHE A 428 8.21 -12.41 15.95
CA PHE A 428 6.77 -12.56 16.07
C PHE A 428 6.35 -13.94 15.55
N GLU A 429 5.88 -14.78 16.45
CA GLU A 429 5.28 -16.07 16.10
C GLU A 429 4.20 -15.90 15.04
N ALA A 430 4.32 -16.65 13.95
CA ALA A 430 3.40 -16.65 12.82
C ALA A 430 1.95 -17.09 13.18
N ASP A 431 1.71 -17.52 14.41
CA ASP A 431 0.46 -18.12 14.87
C ASP A 431 -0.49 -17.17 15.60
N GLN A 432 -0.08 -15.95 15.90
CA GLN A 432 -1.04 -14.97 16.43
C GLN A 432 -1.87 -14.35 15.30
N PRO A 433 -3.20 -14.31 15.43
CA PRO A 433 -4.01 -13.55 14.48
C PRO A 433 -3.52 -12.11 14.50
N ILE A 434 -3.13 -11.60 13.32
CA ILE A 434 -2.59 -10.25 13.18
C ILE A 434 -3.69 -9.28 13.55
N ASN A 435 -3.69 -8.91 14.81
CA ASN A 435 -4.43 -7.79 15.31
C ASN A 435 -3.56 -6.57 15.07
N MET A 436 -3.86 -5.80 14.04
CA MET A 436 -3.15 -4.56 13.71
C MET A 436 -3.10 -3.62 14.92
N SER A 437 -4.05 -3.71 15.85
CA SER A 437 -4.06 -2.93 17.10
C SER A 437 -3.06 -3.43 18.15
N ASN A 438 -2.59 -4.67 18.10
CA ASN A 438 -1.63 -5.21 19.09
C ASN A 438 -0.17 -4.85 18.77
N TRP A 439 0.12 -4.25 17.63
CA TRP A 439 1.48 -3.80 17.28
C TRP A 439 2.05 -2.73 18.23
N HIS A 440 1.19 -2.10 19.02
CA HIS A 440 1.57 -1.02 19.92
C HIS A 440 2.06 -1.47 21.29
N THR A 441 1.89 -2.75 21.65
CA THR A 441 2.05 -3.22 23.04
C THR A 441 3.29 -4.05 23.30
N HIS A 442 3.97 -4.56 22.26
CA HIS A 442 5.19 -5.33 22.51
C HIS A 442 6.34 -4.41 22.93
N ARG A 443 6.66 -4.43 24.20
CA ARG A 443 7.92 -3.93 24.73
C ARG A 443 8.88 -5.11 24.74
N PRO A 444 10.06 -5.03 24.08
CA PRO A 444 11.05 -6.10 24.18
C PRO A 444 11.37 -6.38 25.63
N THR A 445 11.34 -7.65 26.01
CA THR A 445 11.67 -8.10 27.36
C THR A 445 13.13 -7.75 27.69
N PRO A 446 13.51 -7.69 28.96
CA PRO A 446 14.91 -7.47 29.34
C PRO A 446 15.86 -8.51 28.73
N GLU A 447 15.39 -9.72 28.49
CA GLU A 447 16.14 -10.83 27.86
C GLU A 447 16.33 -10.60 26.35
N GLU A 448 15.30 -10.12 25.64
CA GLU A 448 15.40 -9.74 24.23
C GLU A 448 16.37 -8.55 24.03
N LYS A 449 16.33 -7.57 24.93
CA LYS A 449 17.31 -6.46 24.93
C LYS A 449 18.73 -6.92 25.22
N ALA A 450 18.89 -7.89 26.11
CA ALA A 450 20.19 -8.46 26.44
C ALA A 450 20.73 -9.32 25.29
N ALA A 451 19.89 -10.06 24.59
CA ALA A 451 20.24 -10.84 23.40
C ALA A 451 20.64 -9.92 22.22
N GLU A 452 19.90 -8.83 22.01
CA GLU A 452 20.21 -7.80 21.01
C GLU A 452 21.55 -7.08 21.32
N ALA A 453 21.77 -6.72 22.60
CA ALA A 453 23.01 -6.09 23.05
C ALA A 453 24.22 -7.01 22.99
N ALA A 454 24.03 -8.33 23.15
CA ALA A 454 25.08 -9.33 23.12
C ALA A 454 25.47 -9.80 21.71
N GLY A 455 24.79 -9.32 20.66
CA GLY A 455 25.04 -9.76 19.28
C GLY A 455 24.80 -11.26 19.05
N ARG A 456 24.07 -11.90 19.96
CA ARG A 456 23.72 -13.33 19.93
C ARG A 456 22.28 -13.49 19.48
N MET A 457 22.02 -13.42 18.19
CA MET A 457 20.92 -14.19 17.62
C MET A 457 21.49 -15.54 17.21
N THR A 458 21.41 -16.48 18.10
CA THR A 458 21.70 -17.88 17.83
C THR A 458 20.45 -18.57 17.32
N ASP A 459 20.63 -19.52 16.41
CA ASP A 459 19.61 -20.39 15.80
C ASP A 459 18.75 -21.23 16.79
N ASP A 460 18.79 -20.93 18.09
CA ASP A 460 18.16 -21.70 19.19
C ASP A 460 17.09 -20.84 19.90
N LEU A 461 16.17 -20.19 19.19
CA LEU A 461 15.00 -19.56 19.77
C LEU A 461 13.72 -20.40 19.55
N PRO A 462 12.70 -20.27 20.40
CA PRO A 462 11.83 -21.29 21.00
C PRO A 462 10.81 -21.97 20.10
N GLU A 463 11.05 -22.17 18.82
CA GLU A 463 10.19 -23.04 17.98
C GLU A 463 10.03 -24.45 18.57
N ARG A 464 11.03 -24.94 19.35
CA ARG A 464 10.95 -26.26 19.97
C ARG A 464 10.14 -26.30 21.26
N GLU A 465 10.13 -25.25 22.05
CA GLU A 465 9.39 -25.26 23.32
C GLU A 465 7.89 -25.01 23.14
N GLY A 466 7.48 -24.15 22.21
CA GLY A 466 6.07 -23.93 21.88
C GLY A 466 5.43 -25.19 21.31
N PHE A 467 6.11 -25.87 20.38
CA PHE A 467 5.64 -27.11 19.77
C PHE A 467 5.59 -28.28 20.77
N GLN A 468 6.56 -28.37 21.68
CA GLN A 468 6.58 -29.40 22.74
C GLN A 468 5.52 -29.14 23.82
N ARG A 469 5.17 -27.88 24.13
CA ARG A 469 4.05 -27.54 25.02
C ARG A 469 2.70 -27.86 24.42
N MET A 470 2.49 -27.60 23.12
CA MET A 470 1.26 -28.01 22.44
C MET A 470 1.07 -29.53 22.43
N GLN A 471 2.09 -30.29 22.07
CA GLN A 471 2.00 -31.76 22.10
C GLN A 471 1.79 -32.34 23.52
N LYS A 472 2.26 -31.64 24.55
CA LYS A 472 2.07 -32.04 25.93
C LYS A 472 0.66 -31.73 26.46
N ASN A 473 0.03 -30.66 25.94
CA ASN A 473 -1.33 -30.31 26.28
C ASN A 473 -2.36 -31.18 25.54
N GLU A 474 -2.13 -31.49 24.26
CA GLU A 474 -2.97 -32.47 23.53
C GLU A 474 -2.93 -33.88 24.12
N LYS A 475 -1.81 -34.29 24.68
CA LYS A 475 -1.73 -35.59 25.39
C LYS A 475 -2.37 -35.58 26.78
N LYS A 476 -2.68 -34.43 27.35
CA LYS A 476 -3.41 -34.30 28.63
C LYS A 476 -4.91 -34.17 28.48
N GLU A 477 -5.40 -33.78 27.29
CA GLU A 477 -6.85 -33.69 27.00
C GLU A 477 -7.41 -34.98 26.39
N ASN A 478 -6.55 -35.89 25.92
CA ASN A 478 -6.96 -37.16 25.29
C ASN A 478 -6.55 -38.40 26.12
N GLY A 479 -6.19 -38.26 27.38
CA GLY A 479 -5.98 -39.31 28.39
C GLY A 479 -6.81 -38.97 29.62
#